data_c494bff5cb18d7383f75df786c8be552
#
_entry.id   c494bff5cb18d7383f75df786c8be552
#
_cell.length_a   1.000
_cell.length_b   1.000
_cell.length_c   1.000
_cell.angle_alpha   90.00
_cell.angle_beta   90.00
_cell.angle_gamma   90.00
#
_symmetry.space_group_name_H-M   'P 1'
#
loop_
_entity.id
_entity.type
_entity.pdbx_description
1 polymer ?
#
loop_
_entity_poly.entity_id
_entity_poly.type
_entity_poly.pdbx_seq_one_letter_code
_entity_poly.pdbx_strand_id
1 'polypeptide(L)'
;MRVHSSHNSLRDTLLGQYWELKLNSQIYADFFSELNEFQIKTISSEIACMINEISHQVIVDESSLCFPEIGLNINFDEMGSCILKLKRTDTSRLHLVFTSKKRDEQMQIEFAFNEETSLETLSKHLLKTQDYIPTAAQLRTKRRAICPKCKERRDKTRANISSNHFYHIISFACFLDQEIWITYDKEMISFTKSFPPNKESYTDGIISLANSDCVIALDIAEVFNTIAHESCFEGEASTVVNCYNSHGERLFNLIQQNTELYDMCSIVEKNEDCH
;
A
#
# COMPACT_ATOMS: atom_id res chain seq x y z
N MET A 1 -21.30 39.72 12.63
CA MET A 1 -19.97 39.83 13.24
C MET A 1 -19.87 38.83 14.39
N ARG A 2 -18.94 37.89 14.38
CA ARG A 2 -18.66 36.76 15.29
C ARG A 2 -19.15 35.39 14.77
N VAL A 3 -18.47 34.87 13.72
CA VAL A 3 -18.48 33.44 13.40
C VAL A 3 -17.03 32.87 13.28
N HIS A 4 -16.01 33.76 13.35
CA HIS A 4 -14.59 33.35 13.17
C HIS A 4 -13.90 32.70 14.38
N SER A 5 -14.57 32.56 15.54
CA SER A 5 -13.88 32.11 16.76
C SER A 5 -13.92 30.59 17.01
N SER A 6 -14.79 29.84 16.32
CA SER A 6 -14.94 28.40 16.57
C SER A 6 -13.95 27.54 15.77
N HIS A 7 -13.58 27.94 14.55
CA HIS A 7 -12.71 27.15 13.68
C HIS A 7 -11.24 27.14 14.12
N ASN A 8 -10.72 28.26 14.60
CA ASN A 8 -9.35 28.30 15.15
C ASN A 8 -9.19 27.40 16.38
N SER A 9 -10.24 27.22 17.19
CA SER A 9 -10.18 26.38 18.38
C SER A 9 -10.08 24.87 18.05
N LEU A 10 -10.73 24.40 16.99
CA LEU A 10 -10.66 23.00 16.57
C LEU A 10 -9.28 22.67 15.98
N ARG A 11 -8.76 23.55 15.13
CA ARG A 11 -7.41 23.41 14.56
C ARG A 11 -6.34 23.37 15.66
N ASP A 12 -6.42 24.26 16.63
CA ASP A 12 -5.50 24.31 17.76
C ASP A 12 -5.62 23.06 18.64
N THR A 13 -6.83 22.52 18.76
CA THR A 13 -7.09 21.25 19.48
C THR A 13 -6.49 20.05 18.79
N LEU A 14 -6.55 19.99 17.46
CA LEU A 14 -6.00 18.89 16.66
C LEU A 14 -4.48 18.95 16.53
N LEU A 15 -3.88 20.14 16.67
CA LEU A 15 -2.47 20.37 16.43
C LEU A 15 -1.58 19.57 17.40
N GLY A 16 -0.77 18.69 16.82
CA GLY A 16 0.21 17.91 17.56
C GLY A 16 -0.36 16.82 18.47
N GLN A 17 -1.63 16.48 18.32
CA GLN A 17 -2.30 15.41 19.04
C GLN A 17 -2.78 14.34 18.07
N TYR A 18 -3.02 13.12 18.60
CA TYR A 18 -3.63 12.01 17.90
C TYR A 18 -5.05 11.81 18.41
N TRP A 19 -5.97 11.60 17.49
CA TRP A 19 -7.36 11.41 17.78
C TRP A 19 -7.84 10.12 17.14
N GLU A 20 -8.33 9.20 17.93
CA GLU A 20 -8.94 7.98 17.43
C GLU A 20 -10.36 8.28 16.96
N LEU A 21 -10.67 7.84 15.72
CA LEU A 21 -12.00 7.90 15.15
C LEU A 21 -12.72 6.57 15.45
N LYS A 22 -13.93 6.63 15.98
CA LYS A 22 -14.74 5.43 16.20
C LYS A 22 -15.05 4.74 14.87
N LEU A 23 -14.79 3.45 14.81
CA LEU A 23 -15.05 2.60 13.67
C LEU A 23 -16.57 2.47 13.45
N ASN A 24 -17.09 3.13 12.43
CA ASN A 24 -18.48 3.06 12.00
C ASN A 24 -18.56 3.38 10.50
N SER A 25 -19.13 2.47 9.72
CA SER A 25 -19.24 2.59 8.26
C SER A 25 -19.96 3.87 7.83
N GLN A 26 -21.04 4.25 8.54
CA GLN A 26 -21.78 5.46 8.21
C GLN A 26 -20.94 6.73 8.37
N ILE A 27 -20.12 6.82 9.42
CA ILE A 27 -19.22 7.97 9.64
C ILE A 27 -18.23 8.10 8.48
N TYR A 28 -17.69 6.96 7.99
CA TYR A 28 -16.80 6.97 6.84
C TYR A 28 -17.52 7.34 5.55
N ALA A 29 -18.74 6.83 5.32
CA ALA A 29 -19.54 7.18 4.16
C ALA A 29 -19.81 8.69 4.11
N ASP A 30 -20.26 9.27 5.21
CA ASP A 30 -20.56 10.70 5.31
C ASP A 30 -19.27 11.52 5.08
N PHE A 31 -18.17 11.12 5.71
CA PHE A 31 -16.89 11.81 5.59
C PHE A 31 -16.32 11.76 4.16
N PHE A 32 -16.23 10.57 3.56
CA PHE A 32 -15.67 10.43 2.22
C PHE A 32 -16.50 11.03 1.12
N SER A 33 -17.82 11.12 1.30
CA SER A 33 -18.72 11.79 0.34
C SER A 33 -18.45 13.29 0.20
N GLU A 34 -17.80 13.90 1.18
CA GLU A 34 -17.49 15.33 1.22
C GLU A 34 -16.03 15.65 0.78
N LEU A 35 -15.19 14.64 0.63
CA LEU A 35 -13.81 14.83 0.17
C LEU A 35 -13.77 14.98 -1.36
N ASN A 36 -13.19 16.09 -1.82
CA ASN A 36 -13.02 16.36 -3.25
C ASN A 36 -11.67 15.88 -3.78
N GLU A 37 -10.62 15.95 -2.96
CA GLU A 37 -9.25 15.59 -3.34
C GLU A 37 -8.52 14.95 -2.16
N PHE A 38 -7.90 13.80 -2.39
CA PHE A 38 -7.07 13.16 -1.39
C PHE A 38 -5.96 12.31 -2.00
N GLN A 39 -4.91 12.10 -1.24
CA GLN A 39 -3.82 11.21 -1.56
C GLN A 39 -3.89 9.98 -0.67
N ILE A 40 -3.72 8.81 -1.25
CA ILE A 40 -3.67 7.55 -0.50
C ILE A 40 -2.24 7.03 -0.49
N LYS A 41 -1.79 6.59 0.68
CA LYS A 41 -0.53 5.89 0.88
C LYS A 41 -0.76 4.61 1.66
N THR A 42 -0.46 3.48 1.06
CA THR A 42 -0.45 2.19 1.77
C THR A 42 0.99 1.79 2.09
N ILE A 43 1.21 1.24 3.25
CA ILE A 43 2.53 0.83 3.73
C ILE A 43 2.40 -0.48 4.48
N SER A 44 3.19 -1.46 4.07
CA SER A 44 3.45 -2.67 4.85
C SER A 44 4.97 -2.83 5.07
N SER A 45 5.38 -3.96 5.59
CA SER A 45 6.82 -4.25 5.77
C SER A 45 7.56 -4.40 4.44
N GLU A 46 6.90 -4.86 3.37
CA GLU A 46 7.51 -5.26 2.10
C GLU A 46 7.11 -4.40 0.90
N ILE A 47 5.98 -3.70 1.02
CA ILE A 47 5.43 -2.91 -0.08
C ILE A 47 4.97 -1.55 0.41
N ALA A 48 5.23 -0.53 -0.38
CA ALA A 48 4.64 0.79 -0.21
C ALA A 48 4.03 1.24 -1.53
N CYS A 49 2.78 1.70 -1.49
CA CYS A 49 2.10 2.26 -2.64
C CYS A 49 1.64 3.68 -2.30
N MET A 50 1.85 4.60 -3.21
CA MET A 50 1.37 5.98 -3.12
C MET A 50 0.53 6.27 -4.36
N ILE A 51 -0.72 6.62 -4.13
CA ILE A 51 -1.70 6.92 -5.16
C ILE A 51 -2.04 8.40 -5.04
N ASN A 52 -1.73 9.16 -6.10
CA ASN A 52 -2.03 10.59 -6.22
C ASN A 52 -3.24 10.72 -7.14
N GLU A 53 -4.41 10.43 -6.64
CA GLU A 53 -5.62 10.51 -7.45
C GLU A 53 -6.68 11.37 -6.79
N ILE A 54 -7.45 12.03 -7.63
CA ILE A 54 -8.72 12.64 -7.29
C ILE A 54 -9.75 11.53 -7.46
N SER A 55 -9.98 10.72 -6.45
CA SER A 55 -11.04 9.72 -6.53
C SER A 55 -12.37 10.37 -6.22
N HIS A 56 -13.30 10.28 -7.16
CA HIS A 56 -14.64 10.81 -6.99
C HIS A 56 -15.64 9.77 -6.47
N GLN A 57 -15.28 8.50 -6.49
CA GLN A 57 -16.16 7.43 -6.09
C GLN A 57 -15.58 6.63 -4.94
N VAL A 58 -16.23 6.72 -3.79
CA VAL A 58 -15.95 5.90 -2.62
C VAL A 58 -17.19 5.11 -2.28
N ILE A 59 -17.07 3.80 -2.16
CA ILE A 59 -18.15 2.92 -1.75
C ILE A 59 -17.83 2.45 -0.33
N VAL A 60 -18.76 2.70 0.59
CA VAL A 60 -18.66 2.25 1.97
C VAL A 60 -19.79 1.29 2.25
N ASP A 61 -19.47 0.08 2.67
CA ASP A 61 -20.42 -0.89 3.18
C ASP A 61 -20.17 -1.21 4.67
N GLU A 62 -20.86 -2.19 5.23
CA GLU A 62 -20.72 -2.55 6.64
C GLU A 62 -19.34 -3.08 6.98
N SER A 63 -18.66 -3.70 6.04
CA SER A 63 -17.40 -4.42 6.24
C SER A 63 -16.21 -3.82 5.50
N SER A 64 -16.44 -2.89 4.55
CA SER A 64 -15.36 -2.40 3.70
C SER A 64 -15.49 -0.94 3.26
N LEU A 65 -14.34 -0.37 2.92
CA LEU A 65 -14.18 0.90 2.23
C LEU A 65 -13.48 0.61 0.91
N CYS A 66 -14.18 0.84 -0.18
CA CYS A 66 -13.71 0.54 -1.52
C CYS A 66 -13.54 1.82 -2.34
N PHE A 67 -12.43 1.90 -3.06
CA PHE A 67 -12.12 2.92 -4.05
C PHE A 67 -12.04 2.24 -5.43
N PRO A 68 -13.15 2.07 -6.15
CA PRO A 68 -13.21 1.24 -7.36
C PRO A 68 -12.27 1.71 -8.47
N GLU A 69 -12.20 3.02 -8.70
CA GLU A 69 -11.37 3.62 -9.77
C GLU A 69 -9.88 3.35 -9.58
N ILE A 70 -9.45 3.20 -8.33
CA ILE A 70 -8.06 2.92 -8.00
C ILE A 70 -7.80 1.47 -7.60
N GLY A 71 -8.83 0.61 -7.67
CA GLY A 71 -8.71 -0.80 -7.34
C GLY A 71 -8.24 -1.08 -5.92
N LEU A 72 -8.55 -0.18 -4.96
CA LEU A 72 -8.16 -0.30 -3.56
C LEU A 72 -9.36 -0.66 -2.69
N ASN A 73 -9.19 -1.62 -1.80
CA ASN A 73 -10.19 -2.02 -0.82
C ASN A 73 -9.57 -2.14 0.59
N ILE A 74 -10.37 -1.76 1.60
CA ILE A 74 -10.02 -1.87 3.02
C ILE A 74 -11.08 -2.67 3.72
N ASN A 75 -10.67 -3.71 4.40
CA ASN A 75 -11.51 -4.53 5.25
C ASN A 75 -11.56 -3.94 6.67
N PHE A 76 -12.74 -3.47 7.08
CA PHE A 76 -12.97 -2.91 8.41
C PHE A 76 -12.86 -3.95 9.52
N ASP A 77 -13.19 -5.22 9.22
CA ASP A 77 -13.10 -6.30 10.20
C ASP A 77 -11.65 -6.56 10.64
N GLU A 78 -10.67 -6.21 9.79
CA GLU A 78 -9.25 -6.36 10.10
C GLU A 78 -8.58 -5.05 10.54
N MET A 79 -9.34 -3.97 10.59
CA MET A 79 -8.86 -2.69 11.06
C MET A 79 -8.76 -2.66 12.58
N GLY A 80 -7.59 -2.30 13.09
CA GLY A 80 -7.31 -2.17 14.53
C GLY A 80 -7.61 -0.78 15.06
N SER A 81 -7.25 0.26 14.30
CA SER A 81 -7.51 1.64 14.68
C SER A 81 -7.56 2.57 13.48
N CYS A 82 -8.28 3.65 13.62
CA CYS A 82 -8.29 4.77 12.70
C CYS A 82 -7.94 6.04 13.47
N ILE A 83 -6.85 6.70 13.09
CA ILE A 83 -6.30 7.85 13.81
C ILE A 83 -6.27 9.06 12.90
N LEU A 84 -6.89 10.15 13.33
CA LEU A 84 -6.82 11.46 12.72
C LEU A 84 -5.66 12.26 13.33
N LYS A 85 -4.85 12.89 12.50
CA LYS A 85 -3.79 13.82 12.93
C LYS A 85 -3.67 15.01 11.99
N LEU A 86 -3.33 16.16 12.56
CA LEU A 86 -2.91 17.33 11.80
C LEU A 86 -1.38 17.34 11.71
N LYS A 87 -0.84 17.50 10.50
CA LYS A 87 0.62 17.53 10.30
C LYS A 87 1.20 18.85 10.82
N ARG A 88 2.22 18.75 11.68
CA ARG A 88 2.85 19.95 12.26
C ARG A 88 3.58 20.82 11.22
N THR A 89 4.13 20.19 10.19
CA THR A 89 4.89 20.86 9.12
C THR A 89 4.00 21.46 8.05
N ASP A 90 2.76 20.95 7.92
CA ASP A 90 1.76 21.45 6.98
C ASP A 90 0.40 21.40 7.65
N THR A 91 0.04 22.53 8.25
CA THR A 91 -1.22 22.69 9.01
C THR A 91 -2.45 22.83 8.09
N SER A 92 -2.25 22.81 6.77
CA SER A 92 -3.34 22.78 5.78
C SER A 92 -3.81 21.38 5.44
N ARG A 93 -3.13 20.32 5.93
CA ARG A 93 -3.45 18.93 5.60
C ARG A 93 -3.73 18.09 6.82
N LEU A 94 -4.79 17.30 6.72
CA LEU A 94 -5.16 16.26 7.67
C LEU A 94 -4.76 14.90 7.16
N HIS A 95 -4.42 14.03 8.09
CA HIS A 95 -4.11 12.63 7.81
C HIS A 95 -5.06 11.74 8.59
N LEU A 96 -5.76 10.88 7.87
CA LEU A 96 -6.52 9.78 8.43
C LEU A 96 -5.68 8.51 8.25
N VAL A 97 -5.33 7.85 9.35
CA VAL A 97 -4.41 6.72 9.35
C VAL A 97 -5.14 5.48 9.88
N PHE A 98 -5.33 4.52 9.01
CA PHE A 98 -5.85 3.20 9.32
C PHE A 98 -4.69 2.26 9.62
N THR A 99 -4.81 1.46 10.66
CA THR A 99 -3.80 0.48 11.06
C THR A 99 -4.47 -0.87 11.27
N SER A 100 -3.86 -1.94 10.74
CA SER A 100 -4.37 -3.31 10.95
C SER A 100 -4.34 -3.71 12.42
N LYS A 101 -5.16 -4.70 12.82
CA LYS A 101 -5.17 -5.29 14.16
C LYS A 101 -3.79 -5.79 14.57
N LYS A 102 -3.03 -6.37 13.62
CA LYS A 102 -1.67 -6.85 13.83
C LYS A 102 -0.62 -5.73 13.83
N ARG A 103 -1.01 -4.51 13.43
CA ARG A 103 -0.13 -3.33 13.27
C ARG A 103 1.03 -3.58 12.30
N ASP A 104 0.82 -4.36 11.26
CA ASP A 104 1.79 -4.68 10.21
C ASP A 104 1.45 -4.01 8.87
N GLU A 105 0.21 -3.56 8.73
CA GLU A 105 -0.26 -2.77 7.58
C GLU A 105 -0.76 -1.40 8.04
N GLN A 106 -0.58 -0.42 7.20
CA GLN A 106 -1.04 0.94 7.43
C GLN A 106 -1.53 1.54 6.11
N MET A 107 -2.68 2.18 6.14
CA MET A 107 -3.11 3.09 5.09
C MET A 107 -3.26 4.50 5.65
N GLN A 108 -2.79 5.46 4.91
CA GLN A 108 -2.89 6.88 5.24
C GLN A 108 -3.61 7.59 4.10
N ILE A 109 -4.65 8.32 4.43
CA ILE A 109 -5.32 9.24 3.52
C ILE A 109 -4.96 10.66 3.95
N GLU A 110 -4.40 11.42 3.01
CA GLU A 110 -4.05 12.82 3.19
C GLU A 110 -4.99 13.69 2.38
N PHE A 111 -5.63 14.65 3.01
CA PHE A 111 -6.60 15.56 2.38
C PHE A 111 -6.43 16.99 2.87
N ALA A 112 -6.88 17.96 2.05
CA ALA A 112 -6.82 19.36 2.42
C ALA A 112 -7.78 19.66 3.59
N PHE A 113 -7.30 20.46 4.54
CA PHE A 113 -8.11 21.02 5.60
C PHE A 113 -8.86 22.22 5.08
N ASN A 114 -10.08 22.02 4.58
CA ASN A 114 -10.97 23.11 4.23
C ASN A 114 -11.89 23.43 5.42
N GLU A 115 -12.12 24.71 5.68
CA GLU A 115 -12.99 25.17 6.76
C GLU A 115 -14.44 24.69 6.59
N GLU A 116 -14.81 24.30 5.36
CA GLU A 116 -16.12 23.76 4.98
C GLU A 116 -16.21 22.24 5.07
N THR A 117 -15.11 21.53 5.16
CA THR A 117 -15.13 20.08 5.34
C THR A 117 -15.71 19.78 6.72
N SER A 118 -16.69 18.89 6.80
CA SER A 118 -17.46 18.60 8.02
C SER A 118 -16.62 17.93 9.12
N LEU A 119 -15.51 18.58 9.48
CA LEU A 119 -14.80 18.28 10.73
C LEU A 119 -15.74 18.37 11.95
N GLU A 120 -16.85 19.09 11.83
CA GLU A 120 -17.92 19.04 12.84
C GLU A 120 -18.49 17.63 13.01
N THR A 121 -18.71 16.90 11.92
CA THR A 121 -19.17 15.52 11.98
C THR A 121 -18.10 14.61 12.59
N LEU A 122 -16.83 14.72 12.13
CA LEU A 122 -15.73 13.95 12.70
C LEU A 122 -15.48 14.31 14.18
N SER A 123 -15.56 15.58 14.55
CA SER A 123 -15.25 16.04 15.92
C SER A 123 -16.12 15.38 16.99
N LYS A 124 -17.36 15.02 16.65
CA LYS A 124 -18.29 14.33 17.56
C LYS A 124 -17.87 12.89 17.84
N HIS A 125 -17.04 12.31 16.99
CA HIS A 125 -16.62 10.91 17.05
C HIS A 125 -15.14 10.74 17.38
N LEU A 126 -14.42 11.84 17.68
CA LEU A 126 -13.01 11.81 18.03
C LEU A 126 -12.82 11.52 19.52
N LEU A 127 -11.98 10.55 19.82
CA LEU A 127 -11.49 10.26 21.14
C LEU A 127 -10.00 10.59 21.22
N LYS A 128 -9.58 11.35 22.22
CA LYS A 128 -8.17 11.60 22.42
C LYS A 128 -7.45 10.30 22.73
N THR A 129 -6.42 9.99 21.94
CA THR A 129 -5.63 8.77 22.10
C THR A 129 -4.16 9.08 22.37
N GLN A 130 -3.50 8.23 23.15
CA GLN A 130 -2.05 8.18 23.27
C GLN A 130 -1.46 7.11 22.36
N ASP A 131 -2.29 6.44 21.58
CA ASP A 131 -1.84 5.38 20.68
C ASP A 131 -0.87 5.95 19.65
N TYR A 132 0.16 5.17 19.45
CA TYR A 132 1.28 5.48 18.60
C TYR A 132 1.03 4.93 17.19
N ILE A 133 1.23 5.80 16.18
CA ILE A 133 1.20 5.39 14.78
C ILE A 133 2.61 4.90 14.41
N PRO A 134 2.78 3.61 14.07
CA PRO A 134 4.09 3.11 13.65
C PRO A 134 4.56 3.83 12.38
N THR A 135 5.82 4.19 12.33
CA THR A 135 6.45 4.69 11.10
C THR A 135 6.73 3.54 10.15
N ALA A 136 6.92 3.82 8.85
CA ALA A 136 7.33 2.82 7.87
C ALA A 136 8.58 2.05 8.31
N ALA A 137 9.55 2.74 8.92
CA ALA A 137 10.76 2.11 9.47
C ALA A 137 10.43 1.10 10.58
N GLN A 138 9.45 1.40 11.43
CA GLN A 138 9.04 0.53 12.53
C GLN A 138 8.17 -0.64 12.05
N LEU A 139 7.36 -0.47 11.02
CA LEU A 139 6.70 -1.59 10.34
C LEU A 139 7.75 -2.55 9.79
N ARG A 140 8.80 -2.04 9.15
CA ARG A 140 9.91 -2.85 8.63
C ARG A 140 10.71 -3.55 9.71
N THR A 141 10.90 -2.95 10.89
CA THR A 141 11.65 -3.56 12.01
C THR A 141 10.87 -4.67 12.72
N LYS A 142 9.57 -4.75 12.55
CA LYS A 142 8.73 -5.84 13.08
C LYS A 142 8.84 -7.16 12.30
N ARG A 143 9.67 -7.20 11.26
CA ARG A 143 9.91 -8.41 10.48
C ARG A 143 10.34 -9.55 11.40
N ARG A 144 9.80 -10.72 11.13
CA ARG A 144 10.18 -11.93 11.85
C ARG A 144 11.69 -12.19 11.67
N ALA A 145 12.31 -12.80 12.69
CA ALA A 145 13.70 -13.22 12.59
C ALA A 145 13.85 -14.24 11.45
N ILE A 146 14.78 -14.02 10.58
CA ILE A 146 15.14 -14.92 9.48
C ILE A 146 16.42 -15.66 9.81
N CYS A 147 16.58 -16.83 9.23
CA CYS A 147 17.80 -17.66 9.42
C CYS A 147 19.04 -16.95 8.83
N PRO A 148 20.27 -17.31 9.27
CA PRO A 148 21.50 -16.68 8.77
C PRO A 148 21.63 -16.73 7.23
N LYS A 149 21.28 -17.84 6.59
CA LYS A 149 21.28 -18.00 5.13
C LYS A 149 20.33 -17.02 4.43
N CYS A 150 19.11 -16.88 4.94
CA CYS A 150 18.15 -15.93 4.41
C CYS A 150 18.61 -14.49 4.61
N LYS A 151 19.24 -14.18 5.74
CA LYS A 151 19.83 -12.88 5.99
C LYS A 151 20.93 -12.56 4.97
N GLU A 152 21.85 -13.49 4.74
CA GLU A 152 22.93 -13.35 3.74
C GLU A 152 22.36 -13.11 2.33
N ARG A 153 21.35 -13.89 1.90
CA ARG A 153 20.67 -13.71 0.61
C ARG A 153 20.05 -12.33 0.50
N ARG A 154 19.33 -11.88 1.52
CA ARG A 154 18.74 -10.54 1.57
C ARG A 154 19.79 -9.43 1.46
N ASP A 155 20.86 -9.54 2.25
CA ASP A 155 21.94 -8.55 2.29
C ASP A 155 22.68 -8.52 0.94
N LYS A 156 22.85 -9.67 0.27
CA LYS A 156 23.39 -9.77 -1.09
C LYS A 156 22.50 -9.06 -2.11
N THR A 157 21.18 -9.25 -2.05
CA THR A 157 20.22 -8.54 -2.93
C THR A 157 20.27 -7.03 -2.72
N ARG A 158 20.40 -6.55 -1.48
CA ARG A 158 20.55 -5.12 -1.18
C ARG A 158 21.83 -4.53 -1.75
N ALA A 159 22.92 -5.29 -1.70
CA ALA A 159 24.20 -4.87 -2.30
C ALA A 159 24.19 -4.94 -3.84
N ASN A 160 23.51 -5.94 -4.40
CA ASN A 160 23.39 -6.16 -5.83
C ASN A 160 22.03 -6.78 -6.16
N ILE A 161 21.13 -5.96 -6.70
CA ILE A 161 19.75 -6.33 -6.99
C ILE A 161 19.65 -7.50 -8.00
N SER A 162 20.59 -7.59 -8.95
CA SER A 162 20.64 -8.67 -9.95
C SER A 162 20.99 -10.04 -9.35
N SER A 163 21.35 -10.12 -8.07
CA SER A 163 21.50 -11.39 -7.37
C SER A 163 20.16 -12.02 -6.95
N ASN A 164 19.04 -11.32 -7.12
CA ASN A 164 17.71 -11.82 -6.83
C ASN A 164 17.04 -12.30 -8.12
N HIS A 165 16.50 -13.52 -8.11
CA HIS A 165 15.84 -14.11 -9.28
C HIS A 165 14.59 -13.30 -9.71
N PHE A 166 13.82 -12.75 -8.79
CA PHE A 166 12.65 -11.93 -9.12
C PHE A 166 13.04 -10.65 -9.88
N TYR A 167 14.24 -10.10 -9.66
CA TYR A 167 14.75 -9.00 -10.46
C TYR A 167 14.79 -9.35 -11.96
N HIS A 168 15.24 -10.55 -12.31
CA HIS A 168 15.26 -10.99 -13.71
C HIS A 168 13.86 -11.19 -14.28
N ILE A 169 12.93 -11.69 -13.47
CA ILE A 169 11.53 -11.87 -13.87
C ILE A 169 10.88 -10.52 -14.19
N ILE A 170 10.98 -9.54 -13.28
CA ILE A 170 10.36 -8.23 -13.50
C ILE A 170 11.05 -7.44 -14.62
N SER A 171 12.37 -7.55 -14.75
CA SER A 171 13.12 -6.94 -15.85
C SER A 171 12.71 -7.53 -17.21
N PHE A 172 12.47 -8.83 -17.28
CA PHE A 172 11.96 -9.46 -18.49
C PHE A 172 10.51 -9.05 -18.78
N ALA A 173 9.65 -8.98 -17.76
CA ALA A 173 8.30 -8.47 -17.91
C ALA A 173 8.29 -7.03 -18.46
N CYS A 174 9.21 -6.16 -17.97
CA CYS A 174 9.39 -4.82 -18.52
C CYS A 174 9.86 -4.83 -19.98
N PHE A 175 10.69 -5.80 -20.36
CA PHE A 175 11.20 -5.93 -21.75
C PHE A 175 10.11 -6.34 -22.75
N LEU A 176 9.08 -7.05 -22.31
CA LEU A 176 7.97 -7.50 -23.19
C LEU A 176 7.05 -6.36 -23.65
N ASP A 177 7.28 -5.13 -23.20
CA ASP A 177 6.55 -3.92 -23.61
C ASP A 177 5.01 -4.02 -23.41
N GLN A 178 4.61 -4.73 -22.36
CA GLN A 178 3.21 -4.92 -21.96
C GLN A 178 3.00 -4.41 -20.54
N GLU A 179 1.77 -4.04 -20.21
CA GLU A 179 1.44 -3.62 -18.84
C GLU A 179 1.76 -4.69 -17.82
N ILE A 180 2.29 -4.26 -16.69
CA ILE A 180 2.59 -5.08 -15.53
C ILE A 180 1.57 -4.74 -14.46
N TRP A 181 0.82 -5.75 -14.00
CA TRP A 181 -0.11 -5.59 -12.91
C TRP A 181 0.51 -6.09 -11.62
N ILE A 182 0.42 -5.30 -10.56
CA ILE A 182 0.79 -5.70 -9.20
C ILE A 182 -0.48 -5.82 -8.37
N THR A 183 -0.68 -7.00 -7.83
CA THR A 183 -1.78 -7.28 -6.90
C THR A 183 -1.23 -7.52 -5.51
N TYR A 184 -1.70 -6.74 -4.56
CA TYR A 184 -1.45 -6.90 -3.14
C TYR A 184 -2.75 -7.28 -2.45
N ASP A 185 -2.72 -8.32 -1.65
CA ASP A 185 -3.91 -8.85 -1.00
C ASP A 185 -3.51 -9.40 0.37
N LYS A 186 -3.75 -8.60 1.38
CA LYS A 186 -3.55 -8.91 2.80
C LYS A 186 -4.88 -8.78 3.55
N GLU A 187 -4.83 -8.98 4.86
CA GLU A 187 -6.03 -9.01 5.68
C GLU A 187 -6.81 -7.68 5.67
N MET A 188 -6.13 -6.55 5.85
CA MET A 188 -6.77 -5.24 5.90
C MET A 188 -6.81 -4.52 4.55
N ILE A 189 -5.75 -4.61 3.76
CA ILE A 189 -5.60 -3.84 2.52
C ILE A 189 -5.47 -4.79 1.34
N SER A 190 -6.25 -4.56 0.29
CA SER A 190 -6.04 -5.16 -1.01
C SER A 190 -6.05 -4.10 -2.11
N PHE A 191 -5.21 -4.26 -3.12
CA PHE A 191 -5.23 -3.43 -4.31
C PHE A 191 -4.68 -4.16 -5.54
N THR A 192 -5.08 -3.68 -6.72
CA THR A 192 -4.55 -4.11 -8.00
C THR A 192 -4.24 -2.88 -8.83
N LYS A 193 -3.00 -2.76 -9.33
CA LYS A 193 -2.55 -1.61 -10.13
C LYS A 193 -1.73 -2.05 -11.31
N SER A 194 -1.97 -1.40 -12.48
CA SER A 194 -1.18 -1.58 -13.68
C SER A 194 -0.09 -0.51 -13.82
N PHE A 195 1.02 -0.91 -14.39
CA PHE A 195 2.18 -0.07 -14.63
C PHE A 195 2.70 -0.27 -16.06
N PRO A 196 3.06 0.80 -16.77
CA PRO A 196 3.72 0.67 -18.04
C PRO A 196 5.14 0.07 -17.87
N PRO A 197 5.62 -0.72 -18.82
CA PRO A 197 6.85 -1.52 -18.68
C PRO A 197 8.13 -0.70 -18.51
N ASN A 198 8.14 0.57 -18.89
CA ASN A 198 9.36 1.37 -19.05
C ASN A 198 9.63 2.39 -17.91
N LYS A 199 8.98 2.25 -16.75
CA LYS A 199 9.15 3.21 -15.63
C LYS A 199 9.54 2.52 -14.35
N GLU A 200 10.67 1.83 -14.37
CA GLU A 200 11.25 1.20 -13.21
C GLU A 200 12.50 1.95 -12.71
N SER A 201 12.72 1.94 -11.42
CA SER A 201 13.96 2.39 -10.79
C SER A 201 14.33 1.49 -9.63
N TYR A 202 15.63 1.41 -9.29
CA TYR A 202 16.10 0.53 -8.23
C TYR A 202 17.00 1.25 -7.23
N THR A 203 16.82 0.92 -5.95
CA THR A 203 17.68 1.40 -4.87
C THR A 203 17.61 0.43 -3.70
N ASP A 204 18.76 -0.04 -3.20
CA ASP A 204 18.87 -0.86 -1.98
C ASP A 204 17.95 -2.10 -1.95
N GLY A 205 17.82 -2.80 -3.09
CA GLY A 205 16.95 -3.97 -3.20
C GLY A 205 15.46 -3.64 -3.30
N ILE A 206 15.12 -2.38 -3.58
CA ILE A 206 13.76 -1.92 -3.81
C ILE A 206 13.59 -1.61 -5.29
N ILE A 207 12.52 -2.12 -5.91
CA ILE A 207 12.07 -1.72 -7.24
C ILE A 207 10.90 -0.78 -7.08
N SER A 208 10.94 0.35 -7.80
CA SER A 208 9.82 1.26 -7.89
C SER A 208 9.24 1.24 -9.30
N LEU A 209 7.93 1.01 -9.39
CA LEU A 209 7.15 1.14 -10.63
C LEU A 209 6.27 2.36 -10.50
N ALA A 210 6.09 3.09 -11.60
CA ALA A 210 5.28 4.30 -11.63
C ALA A 210 4.42 4.38 -12.88
N ASN A 211 3.21 4.89 -12.73
CA ASN A 211 2.37 5.39 -13.82
C ASN A 211 2.03 6.88 -13.57
N SER A 212 1.04 7.45 -14.28
CA SER A 212 0.62 8.84 -14.10
C SER A 212 0.19 9.15 -12.66
N ASP A 213 -0.46 8.20 -12.00
CA ASP A 213 -1.27 8.43 -10.80
C ASP A 213 -0.78 7.65 -9.58
N CYS A 214 0.08 6.65 -9.81
CA CYS A 214 0.52 5.74 -8.78
C CYS A 214 2.02 5.46 -8.84
N VAL A 215 2.64 5.36 -7.66
CA VAL A 215 4.00 4.82 -7.47
C VAL A 215 3.94 3.69 -6.48
N ILE A 216 4.50 2.53 -6.86
CA ILE A 216 4.65 1.39 -5.98
C ILE A 216 6.13 1.08 -5.76
N ALA A 217 6.52 0.79 -4.53
CA ALA A 217 7.86 0.37 -4.16
C ALA A 217 7.78 -1.04 -3.58
N LEU A 218 8.45 -1.99 -4.22
CA LEU A 218 8.53 -3.40 -3.86
C LEU A 218 9.90 -3.70 -3.26
N ASP A 219 9.95 -4.15 -2.01
CA ASP A 219 11.19 -4.61 -1.39
C ASP A 219 11.50 -6.05 -1.86
N ILE A 220 12.16 -6.18 -3.00
CA ILE A 220 12.45 -7.49 -3.58
C ILE A 220 13.56 -8.25 -2.82
N ALA A 221 14.30 -7.60 -1.93
CA ALA A 221 15.20 -8.29 -1.03
C ALA A 221 14.47 -9.21 -0.04
N GLU A 222 13.16 -9.03 0.12
CA GLU A 222 12.30 -9.91 0.91
C GLU A 222 11.60 -10.99 0.05
N VAL A 223 11.76 -10.99 -1.28
CA VAL A 223 11.28 -12.06 -2.16
C VAL A 223 12.29 -13.20 -2.16
N PHE A 224 11.92 -14.32 -1.53
CA PHE A 224 12.77 -15.50 -1.39
C PHE A 224 12.36 -16.64 -2.32
N ASN A 225 11.12 -16.66 -2.76
CA ASN A 225 10.62 -17.63 -3.68
C ASN A 225 9.54 -17.04 -4.60
N THR A 226 9.42 -17.56 -5.80
CA THR A 226 8.36 -17.24 -6.75
C THR A 226 7.75 -18.51 -7.29
N ILE A 227 6.45 -18.47 -7.58
CA ILE A 227 5.74 -19.55 -8.25
C ILE A 227 4.96 -18.94 -9.41
N ALA A 228 5.34 -19.29 -10.63
CA ALA A 228 4.64 -18.86 -11.82
C ALA A 228 3.59 -19.88 -12.25
N HIS A 229 2.46 -19.42 -12.76
CA HIS A 229 1.44 -20.25 -13.39
C HIS A 229 0.69 -19.46 -14.46
N GLU A 230 0.17 -20.19 -15.44
CA GLU A 230 -0.74 -19.61 -16.43
C GLU A 230 -2.13 -19.42 -15.82
N SER A 231 -2.78 -18.34 -16.19
CA SER A 231 -4.11 -17.96 -15.72
C SER A 231 -4.87 -17.20 -16.81
N CYS A 232 -6.11 -16.83 -16.51
CA CYS A 232 -6.88 -15.88 -17.29
C CYS A 232 -7.11 -14.64 -16.42
N PHE A 233 -6.65 -13.50 -16.87
CA PHE A 233 -6.84 -12.22 -16.21
C PHE A 233 -7.54 -11.26 -17.17
N GLU A 234 -8.69 -10.71 -16.75
CA GLU A 234 -9.54 -9.84 -17.59
C GLU A 234 -9.95 -10.48 -18.95
N GLY A 235 -10.05 -11.81 -19.00
CA GLY A 235 -10.44 -12.55 -20.21
C GLY A 235 -9.27 -12.92 -21.13
N GLU A 236 -8.04 -12.51 -20.82
CA GLU A 236 -6.84 -12.76 -21.61
C GLU A 236 -5.94 -13.81 -20.94
N ALA A 237 -5.23 -14.59 -21.76
CA ALA A 237 -4.22 -15.53 -21.28
C ALA A 237 -3.09 -14.74 -20.60
N SER A 238 -2.75 -15.12 -19.39
CA SER A 238 -1.86 -14.34 -18.54
C SER A 238 -0.92 -15.21 -17.74
N THR A 239 0.24 -14.69 -17.43
CA THR A 239 1.16 -15.26 -16.45
C THR A 239 0.97 -14.56 -15.12
N VAL A 240 0.79 -15.35 -14.06
CA VAL A 240 0.75 -14.88 -12.68
C VAL A 240 1.99 -15.40 -11.96
N VAL A 241 2.77 -14.48 -11.38
CA VAL A 241 3.95 -14.80 -10.58
C VAL A 241 3.65 -14.44 -9.12
N ASN A 242 3.44 -15.42 -8.28
CA ASN A 242 3.26 -15.25 -6.84
C ASN A 242 4.63 -15.11 -6.18
N CYS A 243 4.81 -14.05 -5.39
CA CYS A 243 6.04 -13.74 -4.67
C CYS A 243 5.89 -14.05 -3.18
N TYR A 244 6.85 -14.77 -2.62
CA TYR A 244 6.82 -15.25 -1.24
C TYR A 244 8.05 -14.81 -0.45
N ASN A 245 7.85 -14.55 0.85
CA ASN A 245 8.95 -14.28 1.78
C ASN A 245 9.64 -15.58 2.26
N SER A 246 10.66 -15.44 3.12
CA SER A 246 11.41 -16.57 3.69
C SER A 246 10.59 -17.51 4.60
N HIS A 247 9.37 -17.16 4.94
CA HIS A 247 8.45 -17.95 5.75
C HIS A 247 7.33 -18.61 4.92
N GLY A 248 7.37 -18.41 3.58
CA GLY A 248 6.34 -18.93 2.67
C GLY A 248 5.06 -18.09 2.66
N GLU A 249 5.06 -16.88 3.22
CA GLU A 249 3.93 -15.97 3.18
C GLU A 249 3.94 -15.20 1.86
N ARG A 250 2.78 -15.12 1.19
CA ARG A 250 2.65 -14.36 -0.06
C ARG A 250 2.78 -12.88 0.21
N LEU A 251 3.65 -12.21 -0.55
CA LEU A 251 3.91 -10.78 -0.44
C LEU A 251 3.01 -9.98 -1.39
N PHE A 252 3.06 -10.33 -2.66
CA PHE A 252 2.29 -9.74 -3.76
C PHE A 252 2.32 -10.68 -4.97
N ASN A 253 1.54 -10.36 -6.00
CA ASN A 253 1.61 -11.05 -7.29
C ASN A 253 1.99 -10.04 -8.37
N LEU A 254 2.78 -10.51 -9.35
CA LEU A 254 2.97 -9.85 -10.63
C LEU A 254 2.12 -10.58 -11.67
N ILE A 255 1.38 -9.84 -12.49
CA ILE A 255 0.55 -10.39 -13.56
C ILE A 255 0.92 -9.69 -14.86
N GLN A 256 1.01 -10.45 -15.95
CA GLN A 256 1.20 -9.91 -17.29
C GLN A 256 0.37 -10.73 -18.29
N GLN A 257 -0.31 -10.05 -19.20
CA GLN A 257 -1.21 -10.67 -20.19
C GLN A 257 -0.42 -11.28 -21.35
N ASN A 258 0.39 -12.29 -21.05
CA ASN A 258 1.13 -13.13 -22.00
C ASN A 258 1.57 -14.42 -21.33
N THR A 259 2.05 -15.39 -22.13
CA THR A 259 2.62 -16.66 -21.65
C THR A 259 4.15 -16.72 -21.73
N GLU A 260 4.80 -15.77 -22.42
CA GLU A 260 6.26 -15.73 -22.56
C GLU A 260 6.97 -15.52 -21.22
N LEU A 261 6.34 -14.77 -20.31
CA LEU A 261 6.83 -14.60 -18.94
C LEU A 261 6.84 -15.93 -18.18
N TYR A 262 5.87 -16.81 -18.41
CA TYR A 262 5.82 -18.13 -17.79
C TYR A 262 7.00 -19.00 -18.25
N ASP A 263 7.29 -19.02 -19.55
CA ASP A 263 8.42 -19.77 -20.09
C ASP A 263 9.74 -19.29 -19.49
N MET A 264 9.92 -17.97 -19.34
CA MET A 264 11.09 -17.38 -18.70
C MET A 264 11.21 -17.79 -17.21
N CYS A 265 10.13 -17.77 -16.45
CA CYS A 265 10.13 -18.21 -15.05
C CYS A 265 10.56 -19.66 -14.92
N SER A 266 10.08 -20.55 -15.80
CA SER A 266 10.44 -21.97 -15.83
C SER A 266 11.94 -22.21 -16.09
N ILE A 267 12.61 -21.32 -16.80
CA ILE A 267 14.06 -21.38 -17.05
C ILE A 267 14.84 -20.94 -15.80
N VAL A 268 14.37 -19.89 -15.13
CA VAL A 268 15.01 -19.36 -13.91
C VAL A 268 14.96 -20.37 -12.78
N GLU A 269 13.80 -21.00 -12.54
CA GLU A 269 13.62 -22.04 -11.52
C GLU A 269 14.56 -23.22 -11.72
N LYS A 270 14.69 -23.72 -12.97
CA LYS A 270 15.61 -24.84 -13.28
C LYS A 270 17.07 -24.55 -13.01
N ASN A 271 17.48 -23.29 -13.09
CA ASN A 271 18.87 -22.90 -12.84
C ASN A 271 19.20 -22.77 -11.33
N GLU A 272 18.20 -22.58 -10.46
CA GLU A 272 18.39 -22.52 -9.01
C GLU A 272 18.57 -23.90 -8.36
N ASP A 273 17.96 -24.95 -8.93
CA ASP A 273 18.09 -26.33 -8.44
C ASP A 273 19.48 -26.95 -8.71
N CYS A 274 20.35 -26.27 -9.46
CA CYS A 274 21.68 -26.75 -9.83
C CYS A 274 22.81 -26.25 -8.90
N HIS A 275 22.50 -25.57 -7.78
CA HIS A 275 23.44 -25.06 -6.80
C HIS A 275 23.01 -25.39 -5.37
#